data_9243656f028fea4f4c1ec9a7bdb48d9d
#
_entry.id   9243656f028fea4f4c1ec9a7bdb48d9d
#
_cell.length_a   1.000
_cell.length_b   1.000
_cell.length_c   1.000
_cell.angle_alpha   90.00
_cell.angle_beta   90.00
_cell.angle_gamma   90.00
#
_symmetry.space_group_name_H-M   'P 1'
#
loop_
_entity.id
_entity.type
_entity.pdbx_description
1 polymer ?
#
loop_
_entity_poly.entity_id
_entity_poly.type
_entity_poly.pdbx_seq_one_letter_code
_entity_poly.pdbx_strand_id
1 'polypeptide(L)'
;MSDYTTLSSNLKRGILRFSERISKGLSRPDFKFVSQMIYGMLCSQSCHLSKIGRALDEPIRLKKTVDRLSRNLSVFSERERLFENYIKKVKGCLSDKSILVVDDGDIIKPCSSKLEGLGKVRDGSTGEYGIG
;
A
#
# COMPACT_ATOMS: atom_id res chain seq x y z
N MET A 1 9.54 26.04 -15.53
CA MET A 1 9.85 25.41 -14.22
C MET A 1 8.66 25.37 -13.25
N SER A 2 7.57 26.08 -13.48
CA SER A 2 6.39 26.10 -12.58
C SER A 2 5.48 24.86 -12.63
N ASP A 3 5.45 24.12 -13.74
CA ASP A 3 4.49 23.01 -13.90
C ASP A 3 4.75 21.80 -13.02
N TYR A 4 6.02 21.42 -12.79
CA TYR A 4 6.37 20.28 -11.96
C TYR A 4 6.03 20.47 -10.48
N THR A 5 6.19 21.68 -9.95
CA THR A 5 5.85 22.01 -8.55
C THR A 5 4.34 21.95 -8.34
N THR A 6 3.58 22.46 -9.30
CA THR A 6 2.12 22.43 -9.28
C THR A 6 1.60 21.00 -9.39
N LEU A 7 2.17 20.18 -10.29
CA LEU A 7 1.81 18.77 -10.44
C LEU A 7 2.09 17.97 -9.17
N SER A 8 3.27 18.14 -8.56
CA SER A 8 3.65 17.49 -7.31
C SER A 8 2.70 17.85 -6.17
N SER A 9 2.32 19.14 -6.04
CA SER A 9 1.40 19.59 -4.99
C SER A 9 -0.02 19.07 -5.22
N ASN A 10 -0.49 18.97 -6.46
CA ASN A 10 -1.79 18.40 -6.80
C ASN A 10 -1.84 16.89 -6.52
N LEU A 11 -0.77 16.17 -6.84
CA LEU A 11 -0.66 14.74 -6.55
C LEU A 11 -0.69 14.48 -5.04
N LYS A 12 0.10 15.21 -4.25
CA LYS A 12 0.08 15.12 -2.78
C LYS A 12 -1.30 15.38 -2.21
N ARG A 13 -1.99 16.41 -2.71
CA ARG A 13 -3.37 16.72 -2.31
C ARG A 13 -4.35 15.63 -2.67
N GLY A 14 -4.21 15.02 -3.86
CA GLY A 14 -5.00 13.86 -4.29
C GLY A 14 -4.83 12.67 -3.35
N ILE A 15 -3.58 12.33 -3.00
CA ILE A 15 -3.26 11.24 -2.07
C ILE A 15 -3.86 11.52 -0.69
N LEU A 16 -3.72 12.73 -0.16
CA LEU A 16 -4.30 13.09 1.14
C LEU A 16 -5.82 12.95 1.14
N ARG A 17 -6.51 13.49 0.14
CA ARG A 17 -7.98 13.37 0.01
C ARG A 17 -8.44 11.91 -0.10
N PHE A 18 -7.69 11.08 -0.83
CA PHE A 18 -7.98 9.65 -0.92
C PHE A 18 -7.81 8.99 0.44
N SER A 19 -6.66 9.24 1.09
CA SER A 19 -6.37 8.71 2.44
C SER A 19 -7.42 9.12 3.47
N GLU A 20 -7.87 10.38 3.46
CA GLU A 20 -8.95 10.87 4.34
C GLU A 20 -10.25 10.09 4.15
N ARG A 21 -10.63 9.81 2.90
CA ARG A 21 -11.87 9.10 2.59
C ARG A 21 -11.85 7.66 3.09
N ILE A 22 -10.76 6.93 2.82
CA ILE A 22 -10.66 5.53 3.24
C ILE A 22 -10.36 5.37 4.73
N SER A 23 -9.80 6.41 5.37
CA SER A 23 -9.52 6.43 6.82
C SER A 23 -10.65 7.03 7.65
N LYS A 24 -11.85 7.19 7.09
CA LYS A 24 -12.98 7.75 7.83
C LYS A 24 -13.30 6.90 9.07
N GLY A 25 -13.28 7.53 10.25
CA GLY A 25 -13.55 6.89 11.53
C GLY A 25 -12.32 6.26 12.18
N LEU A 26 -11.14 6.36 11.58
CA LEU A 26 -9.87 5.98 12.21
C LEU A 26 -9.37 7.08 13.15
N SER A 27 -8.51 6.68 14.10
CA SER A 27 -7.80 7.63 14.97
C SER A 27 -6.82 8.50 14.15
N ARG A 28 -6.42 9.66 14.70
CA ARG A 28 -5.41 10.52 14.05
C ARG A 28 -4.06 9.81 13.79
N PRO A 29 -3.51 9.01 14.74
CA PRO A 29 -2.31 8.22 14.49
C PRO A 29 -2.48 7.24 13.34
N ASP A 30 -3.59 6.50 13.29
CA ASP A 30 -3.89 5.52 12.24
C ASP A 30 -4.04 6.20 10.87
N PHE A 31 -4.78 7.31 10.81
CA PHE A 31 -4.87 8.11 9.59
C PHE A 31 -3.50 8.56 9.09
N LYS A 32 -2.64 9.07 9.99
CA LYS A 32 -1.28 9.48 9.65
C LYS A 32 -0.48 8.30 9.11
N PHE A 33 -0.56 7.15 9.78
CA PHE A 33 0.11 5.93 9.35
C PHE A 33 -0.35 5.48 7.95
N VAL A 34 -1.66 5.36 7.72
CA VAL A 34 -2.24 4.99 6.42
C VAL A 34 -1.80 5.96 5.33
N SER A 35 -1.86 7.27 5.59
CA SER A 35 -1.44 8.30 4.62
C SER A 35 0.04 8.21 4.28
N GLN A 36 0.89 7.95 5.26
CA GLN A 36 2.33 7.76 5.05
C GLN A 36 2.63 6.49 4.23
N MET A 37 1.93 5.40 4.52
CA MET A 37 2.08 4.15 3.77
C MET A 37 1.65 4.34 2.31
N ILE A 38 0.49 4.93 2.05
CA ILE A 38 0.00 5.16 0.67
C ILE A 38 0.97 6.08 -0.09
N TYR A 39 1.36 7.21 0.51
CA TYR A 39 2.30 8.14 -0.11
C TYR A 39 3.64 7.45 -0.41
N GLY A 40 4.21 6.76 0.58
CA GLY A 40 5.50 6.11 0.44
C GLY A 40 5.49 4.97 -0.58
N MET A 41 4.44 4.16 -0.63
CA MET A 41 4.28 3.10 -1.65
C MET A 41 4.18 3.69 -3.06
N LEU A 42 3.38 4.73 -3.25
CA LEU A 42 3.23 5.37 -4.56
C LEU A 42 4.53 6.03 -5.02
N CYS A 43 5.23 6.74 -4.14
CA CYS A 43 6.49 7.40 -4.49
C CYS A 43 7.64 6.42 -4.73
N SER A 44 7.71 5.34 -3.95
CA SER A 44 8.80 4.35 -4.07
C SER A 44 8.49 3.22 -5.04
N GLN A 45 7.25 3.12 -5.53
CA GLN A 45 6.73 2.00 -6.31
C GLN A 45 7.05 0.64 -5.67
N SER A 46 6.95 0.56 -4.34
CA SER A 46 7.39 -0.60 -3.57
C SER A 46 6.65 -0.71 -2.25
N CYS A 47 6.38 -1.94 -1.81
CA CYS A 47 5.85 -2.25 -0.47
C CYS A 47 6.94 -2.43 0.59
N HIS A 48 8.23 -2.34 0.24
CA HIS A 48 9.31 -2.47 1.22
C HIS A 48 9.39 -1.24 2.13
N LEU A 49 9.30 -1.46 3.46
CA LEU A 49 9.32 -0.38 4.45
C LEU A 49 10.56 0.52 4.36
N SER A 50 11.71 -0.04 3.98
CA SER A 50 12.94 0.74 3.80
C SER A 50 12.85 1.71 2.60
N LYS A 51 12.19 1.31 1.52
CA LYS A 51 11.96 2.18 0.35
C LYS A 51 10.89 3.23 0.66
N ILE A 52 9.81 2.81 1.34
CA ILE A 52 8.76 3.72 1.83
C ILE A 52 9.38 4.77 2.76
N GLY A 53 10.19 4.34 3.73
CA GLY A 53 10.85 5.25 4.67
C GLY A 53 11.77 6.27 3.99
N ARG A 54 12.48 5.89 2.92
CA ARG A 54 13.27 6.85 2.11
C ARG A 54 12.37 7.84 1.37
N ALA A 55 11.26 7.38 0.82
CA ALA A 55 10.32 8.24 0.09
C ALA A 55 9.61 9.26 1.00
N LEU A 56 9.47 8.96 2.30
CA LEU A 56 8.90 9.89 3.27
C LEU A 56 9.84 11.06 3.61
N ASP A 57 11.15 10.89 3.41
CA ASP A 57 12.20 11.91 3.62
C ASP A 57 12.05 12.68 4.93
N GLU A 58 11.87 11.95 6.03
CA GLU A 58 11.71 12.55 7.36
C GLU A 58 13.07 13.00 7.93
N PRO A 59 13.11 14.10 8.71
CA PRO A 59 14.36 14.64 9.28
C PRO A 59 14.90 13.79 10.46
N ILE A 60 14.75 12.48 10.39
CA ILE A 60 15.23 11.49 11.36
C ILE A 60 15.94 10.35 10.66
N ARG A 61 16.75 9.58 11.39
CA ARG A 61 17.46 8.44 10.82
C ARG A 61 16.48 7.44 10.20
N LEU A 62 16.76 7.01 8.98
CA LEU A 62 15.93 6.05 8.23
C LEU A 62 15.50 4.83 9.05
N LYS A 63 16.43 4.27 9.84
CA LYS A 63 16.13 3.15 10.72
C LYS A 63 14.97 3.45 11.68
N LYS A 64 14.94 4.63 12.30
CA LYS A 64 13.86 5.03 13.20
C LYS A 64 12.50 5.15 12.48
N THR A 65 12.51 5.69 11.25
CA THR A 65 11.30 5.72 10.39
C THR A 65 10.82 4.31 10.10
N VAL A 66 11.70 3.40 9.67
CA VAL A 66 11.35 2.01 9.35
C VAL A 66 10.84 1.27 10.59
N ASP A 67 11.51 1.39 11.72
CA ASP A 67 11.10 0.75 12.99
C ASP A 67 9.72 1.25 13.44
N ARG A 68 9.44 2.54 13.26
CA ARG A 68 8.12 3.13 13.56
C ARG A 68 7.04 2.60 12.63
N LEU A 69 7.30 2.57 11.32
CA LEU A 69 6.35 2.03 10.34
C LEU A 69 6.06 0.54 10.59
N SER A 70 7.11 -0.25 10.87
CA SER A 70 6.98 -1.68 11.19
C SER A 70 6.12 -1.90 12.44
N ARG A 71 6.36 -1.14 13.51
CA ARG A 71 5.57 -1.21 14.74
C ARG A 71 4.11 -0.83 14.48
N ASN A 72 3.88 0.28 13.81
CA ASN A 72 2.51 0.70 13.48
C ASN A 72 1.79 -0.38 12.66
N LEU A 73 2.48 -0.99 11.68
CA LEU A 73 1.91 -2.06 10.86
C LEU A 73 1.54 -3.29 11.70
N SER A 74 2.38 -3.66 12.67
CA SER A 74 2.14 -4.84 13.53
C SER A 74 0.96 -4.67 14.49
N VAL A 75 0.69 -3.43 14.95
CA VAL A 75 -0.40 -3.14 15.89
C VAL A 75 -1.67 -2.60 15.22
N PHE A 76 -1.65 -2.39 13.91
CA PHE A 76 -2.77 -1.83 13.18
C PHE A 76 -3.97 -2.77 13.15
N SER A 77 -5.01 -2.45 13.92
CA SER A 77 -6.23 -3.27 14.09
C SER A 77 -7.38 -2.85 13.17
N GLU A 78 -7.33 -1.66 12.55
CA GLU A 78 -8.43 -1.06 11.79
C GLU A 78 -8.50 -1.53 10.32
N ARG A 79 -7.97 -2.72 10.01
CA ARG A 79 -7.91 -3.24 8.62
C ARG A 79 -9.28 -3.39 7.98
N GLU A 80 -10.22 -3.97 8.72
CA GLU A 80 -11.58 -4.21 8.22
C GLU A 80 -12.29 -2.91 7.90
N ARG A 81 -12.23 -1.93 8.81
CA ARG A 81 -12.82 -0.61 8.61
C ARG A 81 -12.19 0.11 7.43
N LEU A 82 -10.87 0.06 7.31
CA LEU A 82 -10.15 0.64 6.17
C LEU A 82 -10.61 -0.01 4.85
N PHE A 83 -10.69 -1.34 4.82
CA PHE A 83 -11.14 -2.09 3.66
C PHE A 83 -12.60 -1.78 3.29
N GLU A 84 -13.52 -1.76 4.26
CA GLU A 84 -14.91 -1.36 4.02
C GLU A 84 -15.04 0.03 3.41
N ASN A 85 -14.30 1.02 3.94
CA ASN A 85 -14.31 2.37 3.41
C ASN A 85 -13.75 2.41 1.99
N TYR A 86 -12.70 1.64 1.71
CA TYR A 86 -12.15 1.48 0.37
C TYR A 86 -13.19 0.88 -0.59
N ILE A 87 -13.86 -0.22 -0.22
CA ILE A 87 -14.90 -0.84 -1.04
C ILE A 87 -16.07 0.13 -1.29
N LYS A 88 -16.52 0.87 -0.27
CA LYS A 88 -17.54 1.92 -0.45
C LYS A 88 -17.10 2.96 -1.47
N LYS A 89 -15.82 3.34 -1.47
CA LYS A 89 -15.26 4.28 -2.44
C LYS A 89 -15.22 3.68 -3.85
N VAL A 90 -14.80 2.43 -3.99
CA VAL A 90 -14.74 1.72 -5.28
C VAL A 90 -16.14 1.54 -5.86
N LYS A 91 -17.13 1.13 -5.05
CA LYS A 91 -18.54 1.01 -5.48
C LYS A 91 -19.07 2.29 -6.09
N GLY A 92 -18.70 3.46 -5.53
CA GLY A 92 -19.08 4.75 -6.11
C GLY A 92 -18.43 5.10 -7.46
N CYS A 93 -17.45 4.31 -7.89
CA CYS A 93 -16.78 4.45 -9.20
C CYS A 93 -17.27 3.42 -10.23
N LEU A 94 -18.08 2.44 -9.80
CA LEU A 94 -18.62 1.39 -10.67
C LEU A 94 -19.97 1.85 -11.26
N SER A 95 -20.25 1.36 -12.46
CA SER A 95 -21.54 1.52 -13.15
C SER A 95 -21.99 0.15 -13.66
N ASP A 96 -23.23 0.06 -14.15
CA ASP A 96 -23.78 -1.16 -14.74
C ASP A 96 -23.00 -1.67 -15.98
N LYS A 97 -22.14 -0.79 -16.53
CA LYS A 97 -21.26 -1.12 -17.67
C LYS A 97 -19.85 -1.51 -17.24
N SER A 98 -19.56 -1.52 -15.94
CA SER A 98 -18.23 -1.89 -15.42
C SER A 98 -18.01 -3.38 -15.58
N ILE A 99 -16.85 -3.77 -16.11
CA ILE A 99 -16.43 -5.17 -16.26
C ILE A 99 -15.49 -5.48 -15.09
N LEU A 100 -15.80 -6.55 -14.35
CA LEU A 100 -14.91 -7.11 -13.34
C LEU A 100 -14.06 -8.21 -13.98
N VAL A 101 -12.76 -7.99 -14.01
CA VAL A 101 -11.80 -9.03 -14.40
C VAL A 101 -11.18 -9.60 -13.13
N VAL A 102 -11.28 -10.91 -12.94
CA VAL A 102 -10.64 -11.64 -11.86
C VAL A 102 -9.57 -12.52 -12.49
N ASP A 103 -8.34 -12.32 -12.05
CA ASP A 103 -7.19 -13.10 -12.49
C ASP A 103 -6.38 -13.53 -11.27
N ASP A 104 -5.98 -14.81 -11.24
CA ASP A 104 -5.14 -15.37 -10.19
C ASP A 104 -3.68 -15.14 -10.55
N GLY A 105 -2.97 -14.37 -9.73
CA GLY A 105 -1.54 -14.12 -9.89
C GLY A 105 -0.70 -14.92 -8.91
N ASP A 106 0.35 -15.55 -9.41
CA ASP A 106 1.32 -16.26 -8.59
C ASP A 106 2.28 -15.28 -7.90
N ILE A 107 2.49 -15.47 -6.60
CA ILE A 107 3.48 -14.72 -5.83
C ILE A 107 4.61 -15.66 -5.43
N ILE A 108 5.68 -15.67 -6.23
CA ILE A 108 6.84 -16.50 -5.94
C ILE A 108 7.72 -15.87 -4.88
N LYS A 109 8.06 -16.65 -3.87
CA LYS A 109 8.90 -16.25 -2.73
C LYS A 109 10.07 -17.22 -2.51
N PRO A 110 11.10 -17.19 -3.37
CA PRO A 110 12.16 -18.20 -3.40
C PRO A 110 12.98 -18.30 -2.10
N CYS A 111 12.96 -17.23 -1.27
CA CYS A 111 13.73 -17.16 -0.03
C CYS A 111 12.88 -17.29 1.24
N SER A 112 11.61 -17.70 1.15
CA SER A 112 10.66 -17.64 2.28
C SER A 112 10.19 -19.02 2.72
N SER A 113 11.10 -19.93 3.02
CA SER A 113 10.80 -21.32 3.41
C SER A 113 10.02 -21.50 4.73
N LYS A 114 9.85 -20.44 5.52
CA LYS A 114 9.24 -20.48 6.87
C LYS A 114 7.88 -19.78 6.97
N LEU A 115 7.32 -19.30 5.87
CA LEU A 115 5.99 -18.70 5.90
C LEU A 115 4.92 -19.78 5.86
N GLU A 116 3.90 -19.64 6.70
CA GLU A 116 2.71 -20.49 6.65
C GLU A 116 1.91 -20.24 5.35
N GLY A 117 1.28 -21.27 4.83
CA GLY A 117 0.45 -21.17 3.63
C GLY A 117 1.22 -21.18 2.31
N LEU A 118 2.54 -21.42 2.33
CA LEU A 118 3.31 -21.59 1.10
C LEU A 118 2.99 -22.92 0.43
N GLY A 119 2.82 -22.90 -0.88
CA GLY A 119 2.61 -24.08 -1.72
C GLY A 119 3.50 -24.09 -2.94
N LYS A 120 3.45 -25.19 -3.70
CA LYS A 120 4.10 -25.28 -4.99
C LYS A 120 3.23 -24.56 -6.02
N VAL A 121 3.73 -23.46 -6.56
CA VAL A 121 3.05 -22.66 -7.58
C VAL A 121 3.86 -22.63 -8.88
N ARG A 122 3.17 -22.50 -10.00
CA ARG A 122 3.81 -22.35 -11.31
C ARG A 122 4.01 -20.86 -11.60
N ASP A 123 5.24 -20.45 -11.88
CA ASP A 123 5.52 -19.08 -12.34
C ASP A 123 4.97 -18.89 -13.75
N GLY A 124 3.97 -18.04 -13.91
CA GLY A 124 3.37 -17.74 -15.21
C GLY A 124 4.33 -17.04 -16.18
N SER A 125 5.40 -16.40 -15.69
CA SER A 125 6.39 -15.69 -16.51
C SER A 125 7.49 -16.61 -17.03
N THR A 126 7.95 -17.56 -16.23
CA THR A 126 9.04 -18.49 -16.57
C THR A 126 8.55 -19.89 -16.93
N GLY A 127 7.32 -20.24 -16.52
CA GLY A 127 6.78 -21.59 -16.65
C GLY A 127 7.34 -22.61 -15.66
N GLU A 128 8.25 -22.21 -14.79
CA GLU A 128 8.88 -23.05 -13.77
C GLU A 128 8.01 -23.13 -12.50
N TYR A 129 8.24 -24.18 -11.70
CA TYR A 129 7.57 -24.32 -10.40
C TYR A 129 8.45 -23.73 -9.29
N GLY A 130 7.87 -22.87 -8.47
CA GLY A 130 8.47 -22.28 -7.29
C GLY A 130 7.62 -22.47 -6.04
N ILE A 131 8.06 -21.89 -4.93
CA ILE A 131 7.30 -21.79 -3.68
C ILE A 131 6.67 -20.38 -3.62
N GLY A 132 5.39 -20.28 -3.42
CA GLY A 132 4.64 -19.03 -3.33
C GLY A 132 3.51 -19.11 -2.30
#